data_c088441a0f88b386a36eaf604b5ef581
#
_entry.id   c088441a0f88b386a36eaf604b5ef581
#
_cell.length_a   1.000
_cell.length_b   1.000
_cell.length_c   1.000
_cell.angle_alpha   90.00
_cell.angle_beta   90.00
_cell.angle_gamma   90.00
#
_symmetry.space_group_name_H-M   'P 1'
#
loop_
_entity.id
_entity.type
_entity.pdbx_description
1 polymer ?
#
loop_
_entity_poly.entity_id
_entity_poly.type
_entity_poly.pdbx_seq_one_letter_code
_entity_poly.pdbx_strand_id
1 'polypeptide(L)'
;TLSSSSAASDVYKRQAVAGAKQYAAEHNLKGKTLVAIACGANMNFDRLRFVAERAEVGEMREAVFAVTMPEQRGSFRRFCELVGERSVTEFNYRISDSDRAHVFVGLQVSSPAEPDKIANHFRRHGFDTLDLTHDEMAKTHLRHMVGGRSAQARDELLYRFEFPERPGALMRFLNAMNPDWNISLFHYRN
;
A
#
# COMPACT_ATOMS: atom_id res chain seq x y z
N THR A 1 18.87 8.16 34.52
CA THR A 1 19.43 9.17 33.60
C THR A 1 19.29 8.65 32.18
N LEU A 2 18.19 9.01 31.54
CA LEU A 2 18.01 8.79 30.13
C LEU A 2 18.90 9.77 29.37
N SER A 3 20.06 9.28 28.98
CA SER A 3 20.89 10.00 28.07
C SER A 3 20.32 9.83 26.67
N SER A 4 20.18 10.93 26.02
CA SER A 4 19.97 11.14 24.61
C SER A 4 18.61 10.73 24.10
N SER A 5 18.04 11.59 23.88
CA SER A 5 17.92 12.69 22.94
C SER A 5 17.01 12.37 21.78
N SER A 6 17.05 11.27 21.05
CA SER A 6 16.14 11.00 19.94
C SER A 6 14.88 10.22 20.35
N ALA A 7 15.04 9.17 21.13
CA ALA A 7 13.92 8.35 21.60
C ALA A 7 13.03 9.09 22.60
N ALA A 8 13.65 9.84 23.51
CA ALA A 8 12.91 10.69 24.48
C ALA A 8 12.12 11.78 23.75
N SER A 9 12.72 12.44 22.76
CA SER A 9 12.07 13.46 21.95
C SER A 9 10.82 12.92 21.21
N ASP A 10 10.87 11.71 20.67
CA ASP A 10 9.72 11.09 20.01
C ASP A 10 8.59 10.74 20.98
N VAL A 11 8.94 10.33 22.20
CA VAL A 11 7.96 10.04 23.26
C VAL A 11 7.24 11.33 23.69
N TYR A 12 7.94 12.44 23.91
CA TYR A 12 7.33 13.70 24.33
C TYR A 12 6.43 14.31 23.25
N LYS A 13 6.76 14.19 21.98
CA LYS A 13 5.92 14.71 20.89
C LYS A 13 4.57 14.01 20.80
N ARG A 14 4.58 12.69 20.94
CA ARG A 14 3.34 11.89 20.93
C ARG A 14 2.50 12.17 22.19
N GLN A 15 3.14 12.43 23.31
CA GLN A 15 2.47 12.71 24.58
C GLN A 15 1.66 14.00 24.53
N ALA A 16 2.13 15.08 23.92
CA ALA A 16 1.41 16.34 23.86
C ALA A 16 0.07 16.21 23.09
N VAL A 17 0.07 15.56 21.94
CA VAL A 17 -1.15 15.35 21.15
C VAL A 17 -2.06 14.31 21.80
N ALA A 18 -1.48 13.21 22.30
CA ALA A 18 -2.24 12.17 23.01
C ALA A 18 -2.88 12.74 24.28
N GLY A 19 -2.13 13.54 25.05
CA GLY A 19 -2.64 14.21 26.24
C GLY A 19 -3.77 15.21 25.91
N ALA A 20 -3.64 15.99 24.84
CA ALA A 20 -4.70 16.90 24.41
C ALA A 20 -5.97 16.11 24.02
N LYS A 21 -5.82 14.99 23.33
CA LYS A 21 -6.94 14.11 22.93
C LYS A 21 -7.61 13.48 24.16
N GLN A 22 -6.82 12.98 25.10
CA GLN A 22 -7.33 12.42 26.35
C GLN A 22 -8.05 13.47 27.18
N TYR A 23 -7.46 14.65 27.36
CA TYR A 23 -8.07 15.77 28.08
C TYR A 23 -9.40 16.20 27.45
N ALA A 24 -9.46 16.27 26.12
CA ALA A 24 -10.71 16.57 25.42
C ALA A 24 -11.82 15.55 25.69
N ALA A 25 -11.43 14.28 25.73
CA ALA A 25 -12.38 13.18 26.01
C ALA A 25 -12.88 13.22 27.48
N GLU A 26 -11.95 13.34 28.43
CA GLU A 26 -12.27 13.38 29.87
C GLU A 26 -13.15 14.57 30.25
N HIS A 27 -12.95 15.71 29.59
CA HIS A 27 -13.70 16.96 29.88
C HIS A 27 -14.85 17.18 28.89
N ASN A 28 -15.15 16.20 28.03
CA ASN A 28 -16.24 16.25 27.04
C ASN A 28 -16.24 17.58 26.22
N LEU A 29 -15.05 18.01 25.80
CA LEU A 29 -14.88 19.28 25.09
C LEU A 29 -15.36 19.11 23.64
N LYS A 30 -16.43 19.84 23.30
CA LYS A 30 -16.97 19.91 21.93
C LYS A 30 -16.85 21.32 21.40
N GLY A 31 -16.44 21.48 20.15
CA GLY A 31 -16.33 22.79 19.49
C GLY A 31 -15.26 23.70 20.09
N LYS A 32 -14.28 23.18 20.81
CA LYS A 32 -13.16 23.92 21.38
C LYS A 32 -11.90 23.72 20.54
N THR A 33 -11.11 24.80 20.46
CA THR A 33 -9.78 24.73 19.84
C THR A 33 -8.77 24.37 20.92
N LEU A 34 -8.05 23.25 20.70
CA LEU A 34 -6.95 22.82 21.55
C LEU A 34 -5.63 23.05 20.80
N VAL A 35 -4.66 23.62 21.50
CA VAL A 35 -3.32 23.82 20.93
C VAL A 35 -2.34 22.96 21.71
N ALA A 36 -1.67 22.07 21.01
CA ALA A 36 -0.59 21.25 21.54
C ALA A 36 0.73 21.69 20.89
N ILE A 37 1.72 22.02 21.71
CA ILE A 37 3.04 22.38 21.20
C ILE A 37 3.82 21.09 20.94
N ALA A 38 4.04 20.77 19.67
CA ALA A 38 4.91 19.66 19.28
C ALA A 38 6.37 20.11 19.36
N CYS A 39 6.95 20.02 20.55
CA CYS A 39 8.37 20.29 20.77
C CYS A 39 9.18 19.07 20.40
N GLY A 40 10.21 19.23 19.62
CA GLY A 40 11.18 18.17 19.42
C GLY A 40 11.96 18.28 18.14
N ALA A 41 13.23 17.95 18.29
CA ALA A 41 14.23 18.06 17.27
C ALA A 41 14.01 17.07 16.12
N ASN A 42 14.41 17.51 14.97
CA ASN A 42 14.90 16.75 13.83
C ASN A 42 14.19 15.41 13.58
N MET A 43 13.08 15.46 12.87
CA MET A 43 12.49 14.23 12.34
C MET A 43 13.25 13.81 11.09
N ASN A 44 13.78 12.60 11.12
CA ASN A 44 14.26 11.92 9.93
C ASN A 44 13.08 11.75 8.95
N PHE A 45 13.26 12.10 7.69
CA PHE A 45 12.23 12.00 6.65
C PHE A 45 11.69 10.56 6.52
N ASP A 46 12.52 9.54 6.72
CA ASP A 46 12.09 8.14 6.72
C ASP A 46 11.10 7.84 7.85
N ARG A 47 11.25 8.47 9.00
CA ARG A 47 10.30 8.35 10.11
C ARG A 47 9.01 9.13 9.87
N LEU A 48 9.06 10.26 9.19
CA LEU A 48 7.86 10.99 8.75
C LEU A 48 7.04 10.13 7.79
N ARG A 49 7.71 9.51 6.84
CA ARG A 49 7.09 8.58 5.91
C ARG A 49 6.44 7.42 6.64
N PHE A 50 7.15 6.77 7.55
CA PHE A 50 6.60 5.69 8.38
C PHE A 50 5.39 6.12 9.22
N VAL A 51 5.39 7.35 9.75
CA VAL A 51 4.25 7.89 10.50
C VAL A 51 3.08 8.21 9.57
N ALA A 52 3.33 8.75 8.37
CA ALA A 52 2.30 9.00 7.37
C ALA A 52 1.67 7.68 6.88
N GLU A 53 2.48 6.70 6.51
CA GLU A 53 2.04 5.36 6.12
C GLU A 53 1.19 4.71 7.24
N ARG A 54 1.58 4.90 8.49
CA ARG A 54 0.85 4.37 9.65
C ARG A 54 -0.42 5.14 9.99
N ALA A 55 -0.48 6.43 9.68
CA ALA A 55 -1.69 7.23 9.83
C ALA A 55 -2.75 6.82 8.79
N GLU A 56 -2.34 6.56 7.57
CA GLU A 56 -3.24 6.06 6.51
C GLU A 56 -3.81 4.68 6.85
N VAL A 57 -2.98 3.77 7.37
CA VAL A 57 -3.43 2.47 7.89
C VAL A 57 -4.32 2.63 9.12
N GLY A 58 -3.99 3.55 10.04
CA GLY A 58 -4.80 3.84 11.24
C GLY A 58 -6.16 4.44 10.93
N GLU A 59 -6.30 5.13 9.79
CA GLU A 59 -7.57 5.64 9.27
C GLU A 59 -8.31 4.63 8.40
N MET A 60 -7.79 3.41 8.25
CA MET A 60 -8.35 2.35 7.41
C MET A 60 -8.65 2.80 5.97
N ARG A 61 -7.77 3.61 5.41
CA ARG A 61 -7.92 4.12 4.04
C ARG A 61 -7.25 3.26 2.98
N GLU A 62 -6.47 2.28 3.39
CA GLU A 62 -5.77 1.35 2.51
C GLU A 62 -6.09 -0.09 2.85
N ALA A 63 -6.42 -0.88 1.85
CA ALA A 63 -6.49 -2.34 1.93
C ALA A 63 -5.34 -2.96 1.14
N VAL A 64 -4.74 -4.01 1.69
CA VAL A 64 -3.58 -4.67 1.09
C VAL A 64 -3.87 -6.15 0.90
N PHE A 65 -3.61 -6.65 -0.30
CA PHE A 65 -3.92 -8.02 -0.68
C PHE A 65 -2.70 -8.71 -1.30
N ALA A 66 -2.52 -9.98 -0.93
CA ALA A 66 -1.71 -10.92 -1.71
C ALA A 66 -2.66 -11.74 -2.58
N VAL A 67 -2.45 -11.70 -3.89
CA VAL A 67 -3.30 -12.36 -4.86
C VAL A 67 -2.49 -13.37 -5.65
N THR A 68 -2.96 -14.61 -5.70
CA THR A 68 -2.39 -15.66 -6.53
C THR A 68 -3.23 -15.82 -7.80
N MET A 69 -2.56 -15.80 -8.94
CA MET A 69 -3.21 -15.98 -10.23
C MET A 69 -2.45 -16.98 -11.11
N PRO A 70 -3.10 -17.59 -12.10
CA PRO A 70 -2.39 -18.40 -13.09
C PRO A 70 -1.36 -17.54 -13.85
N GLU A 71 -0.14 -18.09 -14.04
CA GLU A 71 0.87 -17.45 -14.88
C GLU A 71 0.59 -17.75 -16.36
N GLN A 72 -0.38 -17.05 -16.89
CA GLN A 72 -0.83 -17.16 -18.27
C GLN A 72 -0.91 -15.77 -18.90
N ARG A 73 -0.63 -15.72 -20.19
CA ARG A 73 -0.77 -14.47 -20.95
C ARG A 73 -2.17 -13.86 -20.76
N GLY A 74 -2.22 -12.63 -20.33
CA GLY A 74 -3.47 -11.91 -20.09
C GLY A 74 -4.00 -11.99 -18.65
N SER A 75 -3.50 -12.87 -17.78
CA SER A 75 -3.96 -12.96 -16.38
C SER A 75 -3.71 -11.67 -15.62
N PHE A 76 -2.55 -11.06 -15.80
CA PHE A 76 -2.22 -9.76 -15.21
C PHE A 76 -3.23 -8.68 -15.61
N ARG A 77 -3.51 -8.56 -16.91
CA ARG A 77 -4.48 -7.60 -17.43
C ARG A 77 -5.88 -7.85 -16.88
N ARG A 78 -6.33 -9.11 -16.90
CA ARG A 78 -7.63 -9.49 -16.34
C ARG A 78 -7.74 -9.15 -14.85
N PHE A 79 -6.68 -9.34 -14.08
CA PHE A 79 -6.65 -8.92 -12.69
C PHE A 79 -6.77 -7.40 -12.56
N CYS A 80 -6.01 -6.64 -13.34
CA CYS A 80 -6.10 -5.17 -13.33
C CYS A 80 -7.50 -4.67 -13.75
N GLU A 81 -8.19 -5.35 -14.65
CA GLU A 81 -9.58 -5.05 -15.02
C GLU A 81 -10.53 -5.22 -13.82
N LEU A 82 -10.29 -6.21 -12.95
CA LEU A 82 -11.05 -6.40 -11.72
C LEU A 82 -10.74 -5.35 -10.65
N VAL A 83 -9.50 -4.87 -10.59
CA VAL A 83 -9.14 -3.70 -9.77
C VAL A 83 -9.93 -2.47 -10.22
N GLY A 84 -10.13 -2.31 -11.51
CA GLY A 84 -10.95 -1.26 -12.11
C GLY A 84 -10.36 0.14 -11.93
N GLU A 85 -11.24 1.10 -11.65
CA GLU A 85 -10.87 2.52 -11.49
C GLU A 85 -10.43 2.89 -10.07
N ARG A 86 -10.18 1.92 -9.19
CA ARG A 86 -9.72 2.18 -7.84
C ARG A 86 -8.34 2.83 -7.85
N SER A 87 -8.10 3.67 -6.87
CA SER A 87 -6.76 4.20 -6.64
C SER A 87 -5.86 3.09 -6.09
N VAL A 88 -4.84 2.75 -6.85
CA VAL A 88 -3.81 1.79 -6.48
C VAL A 88 -2.73 2.54 -5.73
N THR A 89 -2.44 2.12 -4.51
CA THR A 89 -1.37 2.70 -3.67
C THR A 89 -0.05 1.99 -3.90
N GLU A 90 -0.12 0.69 -4.12
CA GLU A 90 1.04 -0.14 -4.38
C GLU A 90 0.67 -1.33 -5.26
N PHE A 91 1.58 -1.73 -6.15
CA PHE A 91 1.42 -2.91 -6.97
C PHE A 91 2.77 -3.55 -7.26
N ASN A 92 2.94 -4.80 -6.85
CA ASN A 92 4.15 -5.57 -7.09
C ASN A 92 3.81 -6.88 -7.77
N TYR A 93 4.42 -7.12 -8.91
CA TYR A 93 4.29 -8.34 -9.67
C TYR A 93 5.63 -8.74 -10.26
N ARG A 94 5.96 -10.02 -10.20
CA ARG A 94 7.11 -10.62 -10.85
C ARG A 94 6.80 -12.04 -11.27
N ILE A 95 7.11 -12.39 -12.49
CA ILE A 95 7.12 -13.78 -12.93
C ILE A 95 8.18 -14.55 -12.14
N SER A 96 7.77 -15.51 -11.35
CA SER A 96 8.68 -16.34 -10.53
C SER A 96 8.48 -17.84 -10.74
N ASP A 97 7.29 -18.26 -11.13
CA ASP A 97 6.89 -19.64 -11.31
C ASP A 97 6.24 -19.82 -12.70
N SER A 98 6.23 -21.05 -13.24
CA SER A 98 5.62 -21.34 -14.53
C SER A 98 4.10 -21.38 -14.51
N ASP A 99 3.53 -21.68 -13.36
CA ASP A 99 2.12 -21.99 -13.21
C ASP A 99 1.34 -20.91 -12.46
N ARG A 100 2.01 -20.22 -11.53
CA ARG A 100 1.38 -19.24 -10.64
C ARG A 100 2.20 -17.96 -10.51
N ALA A 101 1.49 -16.85 -10.55
CA ALA A 101 2.03 -15.54 -10.19
C ALA A 101 1.47 -15.06 -8.86
N HIS A 102 2.29 -14.38 -8.11
CA HIS A 102 1.90 -13.72 -6.88
C HIS A 102 1.97 -12.22 -7.07
N VAL A 103 0.86 -11.56 -6.81
CA VAL A 103 0.71 -10.11 -6.87
C VAL A 103 0.48 -9.58 -5.48
N PHE A 104 1.18 -8.53 -5.13
CA PHE A 104 0.89 -7.74 -3.96
C PHE A 104 0.29 -6.42 -4.42
N VAL A 105 -0.90 -6.09 -3.93
CA VAL A 105 -1.63 -4.88 -4.32
C VAL A 105 -2.20 -4.15 -3.13
N GLY A 106 -1.92 -2.86 -3.04
CA GLY A 106 -2.54 -1.91 -2.13
C GLY A 106 -3.60 -1.09 -2.87
N LEU A 107 -4.76 -0.94 -2.27
CA LEU A 107 -5.90 -0.20 -2.82
C LEU A 107 -6.43 0.78 -1.79
N GLN A 108 -6.74 1.98 -2.22
CA GLN A 108 -7.44 2.94 -1.39
C GLN A 108 -8.87 2.46 -1.13
N VAL A 109 -9.31 2.55 0.13
CA VAL A 109 -10.66 2.17 0.55
C VAL A 109 -11.33 3.30 1.33
N SER A 110 -12.66 3.30 1.31
CA SER A 110 -13.47 4.35 1.92
C SER A 110 -14.14 3.90 3.23
N SER A 111 -14.12 2.62 3.52
CA SER A 111 -14.75 2.07 4.73
C SER A 111 -14.07 0.78 5.21
N PRO A 112 -14.14 0.46 6.50
CA PRO A 112 -13.59 -0.77 7.07
C PRO A 112 -14.18 -2.07 6.51
N ALA A 113 -15.38 -2.04 5.93
CA ALA A 113 -16.03 -3.21 5.33
C ALA A 113 -15.70 -3.41 3.84
N GLU A 114 -14.97 -2.51 3.25
CA GLU A 114 -14.63 -2.57 1.82
C GLU A 114 -13.56 -3.61 1.50
N PRO A 115 -12.51 -3.83 2.32
CA PRO A 115 -11.51 -4.87 2.07
C PRO A 115 -12.11 -6.25 1.86
N ASP A 116 -13.03 -6.68 2.71
CA ASP A 116 -13.72 -7.97 2.58
C ASP A 116 -14.49 -8.09 1.27
N LYS A 117 -15.16 -7.02 0.83
CA LYS A 117 -15.90 -7.00 -0.43
C LYS A 117 -14.97 -7.13 -1.63
N ILE A 118 -13.83 -6.45 -1.59
CA ILE A 118 -12.80 -6.52 -2.63
C ILE A 118 -12.19 -7.92 -2.69
N ALA A 119 -11.76 -8.46 -1.55
CA ALA A 119 -11.19 -9.81 -1.49
C ALA A 119 -12.17 -10.86 -2.02
N ASN A 120 -13.44 -10.78 -1.64
CA ASN A 120 -14.48 -11.67 -2.12
C ASN A 120 -14.79 -11.47 -3.61
N HIS A 121 -14.68 -10.25 -4.11
CA HIS A 121 -14.81 -9.97 -5.54
C HIS A 121 -13.71 -10.69 -6.33
N PHE A 122 -12.45 -10.57 -5.93
CA PHE A 122 -11.32 -11.25 -6.58
C PHE A 122 -11.48 -12.78 -6.54
N ARG A 123 -11.81 -13.35 -5.38
CA ARG A 123 -12.02 -14.81 -5.21
C ARG A 123 -13.12 -15.34 -6.13
N ARG A 124 -14.24 -14.64 -6.27
CA ARG A 124 -15.34 -15.05 -7.17
C ARG A 124 -14.94 -15.08 -8.65
N HIS A 125 -13.91 -14.31 -9.01
CA HIS A 125 -13.39 -14.30 -10.39
C HIS A 125 -12.18 -15.23 -10.58
N GLY A 126 -11.91 -16.12 -9.62
CA GLY A 126 -10.88 -17.15 -9.72
C GLY A 126 -9.48 -16.69 -9.29
N PHE A 127 -9.38 -15.57 -8.58
CA PHE A 127 -8.12 -15.08 -8.01
C PHE A 127 -8.07 -15.40 -6.52
N ASP A 128 -7.23 -16.36 -6.14
CA ASP A 128 -7.02 -16.65 -4.73
C ASP A 128 -6.41 -15.44 -4.03
N THR A 129 -7.09 -14.97 -2.97
CA THR A 129 -6.78 -13.66 -2.38
C THR A 129 -6.70 -13.77 -0.87
N LEU A 130 -5.56 -13.36 -0.33
CA LEU A 130 -5.33 -13.20 1.09
C LEU A 130 -5.39 -11.70 1.44
N ASP A 131 -6.24 -11.36 2.38
CA ASP A 131 -6.31 -10.00 2.93
C ASP A 131 -5.20 -9.81 3.96
N LEU A 132 -4.31 -8.86 3.70
CA LEU A 132 -3.17 -8.50 4.56
C LEU A 132 -3.34 -7.11 5.19
N THR A 133 -4.54 -6.55 5.12
CA THR A 133 -4.83 -5.18 5.58
C THR A 133 -4.42 -4.96 7.03
N HIS A 134 -4.53 -5.97 7.86
CA HIS A 134 -4.17 -5.91 9.28
C HIS A 134 -2.84 -6.59 9.63
N ASP A 135 -2.13 -7.15 8.65
CA ASP A 135 -0.83 -7.79 8.84
C ASP A 135 0.32 -6.80 8.60
N GLU A 136 0.75 -6.14 9.66
CA GLU A 136 1.82 -5.14 9.62
C GLU A 136 3.18 -5.75 9.20
N MET A 137 3.44 -7.00 9.58
CA MET A 137 4.69 -7.67 9.25
C MET A 137 4.73 -8.02 7.76
N ALA A 138 3.66 -8.58 7.23
CA ALA A 138 3.54 -8.88 5.81
C ALA A 138 3.66 -7.61 4.96
N LYS A 139 3.00 -6.52 5.34
CA LYS A 139 3.11 -5.22 4.66
C LYS A 139 4.56 -4.73 4.62
N THR A 140 5.24 -4.76 5.75
CA THR A 140 6.63 -4.28 5.82
C THR A 140 7.56 -5.11 4.94
N HIS A 141 7.43 -6.43 4.95
CA HIS A 141 8.27 -7.33 4.15
C HIS A 141 7.97 -7.23 2.65
N LEU A 142 6.71 -7.27 2.28
CA LEU A 142 6.30 -7.29 0.88
C LEU A 142 6.55 -5.96 0.16
N ARG A 143 6.47 -4.85 0.87
CA ARG A 143 6.78 -3.51 0.30
C ARG A 143 8.22 -3.36 -0.16
N HIS A 144 9.13 -4.14 0.36
CA HIS A 144 10.56 -4.09 -0.01
C HIS A 144 10.99 -5.23 -0.94
N MET A 145 10.10 -6.16 -1.24
CA MET A 145 10.37 -7.27 -2.15
C MET A 145 9.99 -6.89 -3.56
N VAL A 146 10.93 -6.27 -4.27
CA VAL A 146 10.72 -5.86 -5.65
C VAL A 146 11.70 -6.57 -6.56
N GLY A 147 11.17 -7.20 -7.60
CA GLY A 147 11.96 -7.70 -8.70
C GLY A 147 12.70 -8.99 -8.38
N GLY A 148 13.93 -9.06 -8.79
CA GLY A 148 14.75 -10.25 -8.77
C GLY A 148 14.87 -10.88 -10.16
N ARG A 149 15.84 -11.77 -10.32
CA ARG A 149 16.01 -12.55 -11.56
C ARG A 149 14.91 -13.59 -11.66
N SER A 150 14.28 -13.68 -12.83
CA SER A 150 13.42 -14.78 -13.17
C SER A 150 14.11 -15.66 -14.23
N ALA A 151 14.16 -16.96 -14.00
CA ALA A 151 14.65 -17.91 -15.00
C ALA A 151 13.70 -18.03 -16.20
N GLN A 152 12.48 -17.57 -16.07
CA GLN A 152 11.41 -17.66 -17.05
C GLN A 152 11.37 -16.44 -17.99
N ALA A 153 11.91 -15.30 -17.56
CA ALA A 153 11.93 -14.10 -18.37
C ALA A 153 13.27 -14.00 -19.12
N ARG A 154 13.19 -13.91 -20.45
CA ARG A 154 14.33 -13.70 -21.35
C ARG A 154 14.14 -12.41 -22.11
N ASP A 155 15.25 -11.75 -22.45
CA ASP A 155 15.26 -10.56 -23.28
C ASP A 155 14.35 -9.43 -22.74
N GLU A 156 14.39 -9.23 -21.43
CA GLU A 156 13.58 -8.22 -20.77
C GLU A 156 14.06 -6.80 -21.10
N LEU A 157 13.12 -5.93 -21.42
CA LEU A 157 13.35 -4.49 -21.54
C LEU A 157 12.72 -3.80 -20.32
N LEU A 158 13.50 -3.00 -19.61
CA LEU A 158 13.02 -2.27 -18.43
C LEU A 158 12.69 -0.83 -18.79
N TYR A 159 11.47 -0.42 -18.48
CA TYR A 159 10.99 0.94 -18.67
C TYR A 159 10.54 1.53 -17.34
N ARG A 160 10.80 2.82 -17.16
CA ARG A 160 10.25 3.62 -16.07
C ARG A 160 9.19 4.56 -16.63
N PHE A 161 8.03 4.58 -15.99
CA PHE A 161 6.93 5.47 -16.33
C PHE A 161 6.55 6.32 -15.12
N GLU A 162 6.09 7.53 -15.38
CA GLU A 162 5.49 8.41 -14.38
C GLU A 162 4.02 8.60 -14.75
N PHE A 163 3.14 8.31 -13.80
CA PHE A 163 1.70 8.46 -13.96
C PHE A 163 1.20 9.64 -13.16
N PRO A 164 0.24 10.41 -13.69
CA PRO A 164 -0.51 11.31 -12.84
C PRO A 164 -1.35 10.50 -11.84
N GLU A 165 -1.39 10.94 -10.59
CA GLU A 165 -2.24 10.37 -9.55
C GLU A 165 -3.72 10.59 -9.88
N ARG A 166 -4.31 9.66 -10.59
CA ARG A 166 -5.73 9.68 -10.96
C ARG A 166 -6.30 8.27 -10.91
N PRO A 167 -7.54 8.10 -10.40
CA PRO A 167 -8.24 6.83 -10.52
C PRO A 167 -8.25 6.33 -11.97
N GLY A 168 -7.99 5.05 -12.16
CA GLY A 168 -7.94 4.43 -13.49
C GLY A 168 -6.67 4.73 -14.33
N ALA A 169 -5.65 5.42 -13.80
CA ALA A 169 -4.42 5.71 -14.55
C ALA A 169 -3.67 4.44 -14.97
N LEU A 170 -3.60 3.45 -14.09
CA LEU A 170 -3.01 2.15 -14.38
C LEU A 170 -3.72 1.46 -15.55
N MET A 171 -5.05 1.42 -15.55
CA MET A 171 -5.81 0.79 -16.63
C MET A 171 -5.63 1.51 -17.97
N ARG A 172 -5.60 2.84 -17.97
CA ARG A 172 -5.31 3.62 -19.19
C ARG A 172 -3.94 3.29 -19.77
N PHE A 173 -2.93 3.15 -18.91
CA PHE A 173 -1.59 2.75 -19.31
C PHE A 173 -1.60 1.34 -19.92
N LEU A 174 -2.19 0.36 -19.25
CA LEU A 174 -2.25 -1.02 -19.74
C LEU A 174 -3.02 -1.13 -21.06
N ASN A 175 -4.06 -0.35 -21.23
CA ASN A 175 -4.83 -0.31 -22.48
C ASN A 175 -4.07 0.34 -23.65
N ALA A 176 -3.11 1.22 -23.35
CA ALA A 176 -2.25 1.84 -24.35
C ALA A 176 -1.05 0.99 -24.75
N MET A 177 -0.75 -0.08 -23.97
CA MET A 177 0.34 -1.00 -24.29
C MET A 177 -0.01 -1.89 -25.49
N ASN A 178 1.03 -2.28 -26.23
CA ASN A 178 0.87 -3.28 -27.28
C ASN A 178 0.38 -4.62 -26.67
N PRO A 179 -0.73 -5.19 -27.16
CA PRO A 179 -1.30 -6.43 -26.65
C PRO A 179 -0.37 -7.64 -26.78
N ASP A 180 0.64 -7.57 -27.65
CA ASP A 180 1.62 -8.63 -27.82
C ASP A 180 2.73 -8.62 -26.77
N TRP A 181 2.86 -7.55 -25.99
CA TRP A 181 3.84 -7.49 -24.93
C TRP A 181 3.40 -8.31 -23.72
N ASN A 182 4.34 -9.05 -23.16
CA ASN A 182 4.16 -9.74 -21.89
C ASN A 182 4.86 -8.98 -20.78
N ILE A 183 4.14 -8.66 -19.72
CA ILE A 183 4.70 -8.01 -18.55
C ILE A 183 5.29 -9.10 -17.65
N SER A 184 6.60 -9.07 -17.48
CA SER A 184 7.34 -9.97 -16.59
C SER A 184 7.64 -9.40 -15.21
N LEU A 185 7.64 -8.08 -15.12
CA LEU A 185 7.81 -7.32 -13.88
C LEU A 185 6.95 -6.07 -13.94
N PHE A 186 6.23 -5.81 -12.89
CA PHE A 186 5.54 -4.55 -12.71
C PHE A 186 5.66 -4.10 -11.25
N HIS A 187 6.22 -2.94 -11.06
CA HIS A 187 6.31 -2.29 -9.77
C HIS A 187 5.75 -0.90 -9.87
N TYR A 188 4.71 -0.65 -9.11
CA TYR A 188 4.07 0.66 -8.98
C TYR A 188 3.97 1.03 -7.51
N ARG A 189 4.28 2.26 -7.22
CA ARG A 189 4.12 2.86 -5.89
C ARG A 189 3.72 4.32 -6.03
N ASN A 190 2.75 4.69 -5.27
CA ASN A 190 2.27 6.06 -5.11
C ASN A 190 2.96 6.76 -3.93
#